data_2e4d47503becd2d295acdf4a10b73e25
#
_entry.id   2e4d47503becd2d295acdf4a10b73e25
#
_cell.length_a   1.000
_cell.length_b   1.000
_cell.length_c   1.000
_cell.angle_alpha   90.00
_cell.angle_beta   90.00
_cell.angle_gamma   90.00
#
_symmetry.space_group_name_H-M   'P 1'
#
loop_
_entity.id
_entity.type
_entity.pdbx_description
1 polymer ?
#
loop_
_entity_poly.entity_id
_entity_poly.type
_entity_poly.pdbx_seq_one_letter_code
_entity_poly.pdbx_strand_id
1 'polypeptide(L)'
;MLFPDLSYANDAQPRVKRWFIRSVEGLSGRDRYARLYDFWRREIVPTRDRVFGRMLALIDVSLRVDGAWPPRDLPDGPLVIVANHPFGIGDGVAILSLAEQIGRPFRVMINAELLKIREMEAYSLPVDFSETREALKNNLAVRHEALRLLKEGTTVVVFPAGGVATAPSAFGRAVDLPWKMFPARLVQEARATVIPMHFAGQNGRLFHIVSRPMGLLESDGRLKRFVGNVSLTLRTALLIREFARLSGRQIVVRVGSPIAWNAMAPLADRKALLGFLHERVFALDKGDERGAERPQAA
;
A
#
# COMPACT_ATOMS: atom_id res chain seq x y z
N MET A 1 -23.89 -0.96 15.52
CA MET A 1 -22.78 -0.42 14.69
C MET A 1 -22.64 -1.35 13.49
N LEU A 2 -22.84 -0.85 12.27
CA LEU A 2 -22.67 -1.63 11.04
C LEU A 2 -21.19 -1.96 10.88
N PHE A 3 -20.85 -3.25 10.74
CA PHE A 3 -19.49 -3.75 10.55
C PHE A 3 -18.47 -3.31 11.60
N PRO A 4 -18.48 -3.89 12.81
CA PRO A 4 -17.48 -3.61 13.85
C PRO A 4 -16.07 -3.93 13.36
N ASP A 5 -15.89 -4.88 12.43
CA ASP A 5 -14.61 -5.27 11.83
C ASP A 5 -13.96 -4.17 11.00
N LEU A 6 -14.72 -3.20 10.51
CA LEU A 6 -14.20 -2.00 9.83
C LEU A 6 -13.76 -0.90 10.83
N SER A 7 -13.88 -1.13 12.13
CA SER A 7 -13.43 -0.20 13.15
C SER A 7 -12.05 -0.63 13.68
N TYR A 8 -11.18 0.34 13.90
CA TYR A 8 -9.95 0.13 14.66
C TYR A 8 -10.17 0.17 16.18
N ALA A 9 -11.39 0.47 16.64
CA ALA A 9 -11.79 0.36 18.02
C ALA A 9 -12.12 -1.10 18.36
N ASN A 10 -11.40 -1.70 19.31
CA ASN A 10 -11.66 -3.05 19.81
C ASN A 10 -11.90 -3.06 21.32
N ASP A 11 -12.48 -4.15 21.82
CA ASP A 11 -12.88 -4.25 23.23
C ASP A 11 -11.69 -4.40 24.20
N ALA A 12 -10.51 -4.77 23.72
CA ALA A 12 -9.28 -4.83 24.51
C ALA A 12 -8.68 -3.44 24.80
N GLN A 13 -9.19 -2.38 24.15
CA GLN A 13 -8.69 -1.01 24.32
C GLN A 13 -9.38 -0.30 25.49
N PRO A 14 -8.69 0.64 26.19
CA PRO A 14 -9.30 1.50 27.21
C PRO A 14 -10.51 2.26 26.66
N ARG A 15 -11.56 2.43 27.50
CA ARG A 15 -12.83 3.08 27.10
C ARG A 15 -12.64 4.44 26.45
N VAL A 16 -11.75 5.28 26.99
CA VAL A 16 -11.46 6.63 26.45
C VAL A 16 -10.84 6.53 25.05
N LYS A 17 -9.86 5.64 24.84
CA LYS A 17 -9.22 5.40 23.55
C LYS A 17 -10.24 4.92 22.52
N ARG A 18 -11.09 3.96 22.88
CA ARG A 18 -12.15 3.42 22.03
C ARG A 18 -13.19 4.49 21.66
N TRP A 19 -13.61 5.33 22.63
CA TRP A 19 -14.51 6.44 22.36
C TRP A 19 -13.90 7.44 21.37
N PHE A 20 -12.63 7.80 21.56
CA PHE A 20 -11.93 8.73 20.68
C PHE A 20 -11.81 8.20 19.26
N ILE A 21 -11.42 6.92 19.07
CA ILE A 21 -11.35 6.27 17.76
C ILE A 21 -12.71 6.32 17.07
N ARG A 22 -13.78 5.92 17.77
CA ARG A 22 -15.14 5.94 17.23
C ARG A 22 -15.60 7.35 16.85
N SER A 23 -15.21 8.37 17.60
CA SER A 23 -15.52 9.77 17.28
C SER A 23 -14.82 10.22 15.99
N VAL A 24 -13.53 9.93 15.84
CA VAL A 24 -12.76 10.22 14.62
C VAL A 24 -13.33 9.47 13.42
N GLU A 25 -13.65 8.21 13.58
CA GLU A 25 -14.25 7.38 12.53
C GLU A 25 -15.63 7.90 12.11
N GLY A 26 -16.49 8.29 13.06
CA GLY A 26 -17.80 8.85 12.80
C GLY A 26 -17.75 10.18 12.03
N LEU A 27 -16.87 11.08 12.45
CA LEU A 27 -16.61 12.34 11.77
C LEU A 27 -15.99 12.17 10.38
N SER A 28 -15.35 11.02 10.12
CA SER A 28 -14.73 10.68 8.85
C SER A 28 -15.71 10.06 7.83
N GLY A 29 -17.01 10.00 8.14
CA GLY A 29 -18.01 9.42 7.24
C GLY A 29 -18.01 7.89 7.20
N ARG A 30 -17.52 7.22 8.25
CA ARG A 30 -17.41 5.76 8.36
C ARG A 30 -18.70 5.02 7.94
N ASP A 31 -19.87 5.49 8.36
CA ASP A 31 -21.14 4.81 8.07
C ASP A 31 -21.51 4.86 6.57
N ARG A 32 -21.08 5.90 5.85
CA ARG A 32 -21.19 5.94 4.38
C ARG A 32 -20.30 4.85 3.76
N TYR A 33 -19.04 4.76 4.17
CA TYR A 33 -18.10 3.75 3.65
C TYR A 33 -18.49 2.34 4.06
N ALA A 34 -19.09 2.13 5.23
CA ALA A 34 -19.62 0.85 5.65
C ALA A 34 -20.76 0.38 4.74
N ARG A 35 -21.65 1.27 4.29
CA ARG A 35 -22.69 0.94 3.30
C ARG A 35 -22.12 0.64 1.91
N LEU A 36 -21.13 1.42 1.46
CA LEU A 36 -20.45 1.17 0.18
C LEU A 36 -19.69 -0.16 0.20
N TYR A 37 -19.05 -0.49 1.33
CA TYR A 37 -18.42 -1.79 1.53
C TYR A 37 -19.44 -2.93 1.51
N ASP A 38 -20.60 -2.79 2.17
CA ASP A 38 -21.66 -3.80 2.16
C ASP A 38 -22.18 -4.06 0.75
N PHE A 39 -22.40 -3.01 -0.04
CA PHE A 39 -22.76 -3.11 -1.44
C PHE A 39 -21.66 -3.80 -2.25
N TRP A 40 -20.41 -3.38 -2.10
CA TRP A 40 -19.27 -3.94 -2.81
C TRP A 40 -19.14 -5.45 -2.56
N ARG A 41 -19.18 -5.87 -1.30
CA ARG A 41 -19.03 -7.29 -0.93
C ARG A 41 -20.18 -8.18 -1.41
N ARG A 42 -21.42 -7.65 -1.49
CA ARG A 42 -22.60 -8.43 -1.90
C ARG A 42 -22.78 -8.44 -3.41
N GLU A 43 -22.59 -7.31 -4.05
CA GLU A 43 -22.98 -7.13 -5.45
C GLU A 43 -21.79 -7.17 -6.41
N ILE A 44 -20.58 -6.80 -5.95
CA ILE A 44 -19.40 -6.70 -6.82
C ILE A 44 -18.46 -7.88 -6.65
N VAL A 45 -18.05 -8.20 -5.43
CA VAL A 45 -17.08 -9.29 -5.16
C VAL A 45 -17.50 -10.62 -5.78
N PRO A 46 -18.79 -11.06 -5.72
CA PRO A 46 -19.21 -12.32 -6.31
C PRO A 46 -19.08 -12.38 -7.83
N THR A 47 -19.11 -11.23 -8.51
CA THR A 47 -18.99 -11.17 -9.98
C THR A 47 -17.58 -11.51 -10.46
N ARG A 48 -16.56 -11.35 -9.62
CA ARG A 48 -15.14 -11.51 -9.95
C ARG A 48 -14.68 -10.65 -11.14
N ASP A 49 -15.47 -9.65 -11.50
CA ASP A 49 -15.18 -8.74 -12.61
C ASP A 49 -14.84 -7.35 -12.08
N ARG A 50 -13.61 -6.88 -12.34
CA ARG A 50 -13.09 -5.57 -11.99
C ARG A 50 -13.43 -5.15 -10.55
N VAL A 51 -13.25 -6.07 -9.62
CA VAL A 51 -13.68 -5.94 -8.21
C VAL A 51 -13.14 -4.67 -7.56
N PHE A 52 -11.87 -4.37 -7.75
CA PHE A 52 -11.22 -3.18 -7.19
C PHE A 52 -11.44 -1.93 -8.05
N GLY A 53 -11.51 -2.08 -9.38
CA GLY A 53 -11.86 -0.97 -10.27
C GLY A 53 -13.26 -0.44 -9.98
N ARG A 54 -14.24 -1.34 -9.75
CA ARG A 54 -15.61 -0.96 -9.35
C ARG A 54 -15.66 -0.42 -7.92
N MET A 55 -14.77 -0.85 -7.03
CA MET A 55 -14.63 -0.25 -5.70
C MET A 55 -14.19 1.23 -5.80
N LEU A 56 -13.20 1.53 -6.64
CA LEU A 56 -12.78 2.92 -6.88
C LEU A 56 -13.93 3.78 -7.42
N ALA A 57 -14.72 3.26 -8.36
CA ALA A 57 -15.88 3.95 -8.89
C ALA A 57 -16.94 4.22 -7.81
N LEU A 58 -17.21 3.26 -6.90
CA LEU A 58 -18.16 3.42 -5.80
C LEU A 58 -17.76 4.55 -4.83
N ILE A 59 -16.48 4.75 -4.61
CA ILE A 59 -15.97 5.82 -3.74
C ILE A 59 -15.65 7.10 -4.51
N ASP A 60 -16.01 7.16 -5.79
CA ASP A 60 -15.79 8.33 -6.66
C ASP A 60 -14.31 8.70 -6.74
N VAL A 61 -13.44 7.71 -6.97
CA VAL A 61 -12.00 7.91 -7.19
C VAL A 61 -11.65 7.46 -8.61
N SER A 62 -11.05 8.34 -9.38
CA SER A 62 -10.52 8.03 -10.71
C SER A 62 -9.01 7.78 -10.67
N LEU A 63 -8.51 7.02 -11.64
CA LEU A 63 -7.08 6.83 -11.84
C LEU A 63 -6.65 7.52 -13.13
N ARG A 64 -5.56 8.29 -13.05
CA ARG A 64 -4.77 8.70 -14.21
C ARG A 64 -3.50 7.85 -14.24
N VAL A 65 -3.35 7.08 -15.29
CA VAL A 65 -2.20 6.21 -15.47
C VAL A 65 -1.30 6.84 -16.53
N ASP A 66 -0.13 7.30 -16.09
CA ASP A 66 0.91 7.84 -16.96
C ASP A 66 1.90 6.70 -17.27
N GLY A 67 1.97 6.28 -18.52
CA GLY A 67 2.72 5.11 -19.00
C GLY A 67 1.84 4.09 -19.71
N ALA A 68 2.45 3.08 -20.32
CA ALA A 68 1.72 2.01 -21.01
C ALA A 68 1.13 1.02 -20.01
N TRP A 69 -0.20 0.97 -19.91
CA TRP A 69 -0.91 0.05 -19.02
C TRP A 69 -2.21 -0.50 -19.64
N PRO A 70 -2.51 -1.80 -19.53
CA PRO A 70 -1.58 -2.86 -19.14
C PRO A 70 -0.43 -3.00 -20.16
N PRO A 71 0.76 -3.47 -19.72
CA PRO A 71 1.87 -3.70 -20.65
C PRO A 71 1.48 -4.73 -21.72
N ARG A 72 1.80 -4.42 -22.99
CA ARG A 72 1.45 -5.31 -24.13
C ARG A 72 2.28 -6.59 -24.15
N ASP A 73 3.57 -6.45 -23.81
CA ASP A 73 4.57 -7.53 -23.92
C ASP A 73 5.07 -7.90 -22.51
N LEU A 74 4.19 -8.51 -21.72
CA LEU A 74 4.62 -9.10 -20.46
C LEU A 74 5.24 -10.46 -20.73
N PRO A 75 6.49 -10.69 -20.27
CA PRO A 75 7.10 -12.01 -20.41
C PRO A 75 6.31 -13.04 -19.60
N ASP A 76 6.25 -14.26 -20.11
CA ASP A 76 5.81 -15.39 -19.31
C ASP A 76 6.71 -15.57 -18.10
N GLY A 77 6.11 -15.95 -16.98
CA GLY A 77 6.86 -16.21 -15.75
C GLY A 77 6.52 -15.28 -14.58
N PRO A 78 7.33 -15.32 -13.53
CA PRO A 78 7.10 -14.58 -12.29
C PRO A 78 7.07 -13.07 -12.51
N LEU A 79 6.04 -12.42 -11.95
CA LEU A 79 5.81 -10.98 -12.08
C LEU A 79 5.60 -10.34 -10.71
N VAL A 80 6.37 -9.31 -10.42
CA VAL A 80 6.25 -8.51 -9.20
C VAL A 80 5.98 -7.06 -9.57
N ILE A 81 4.95 -6.46 -8.96
CA ILE A 81 4.71 -5.02 -9.03
C ILE A 81 5.25 -4.40 -7.75
N VAL A 82 6.08 -3.36 -7.89
CA VAL A 82 6.71 -2.65 -6.76
C VAL A 82 6.31 -1.19 -6.80
N ALA A 83 5.78 -0.67 -5.69
CA ALA A 83 5.31 0.72 -5.62
C ALA A 83 5.67 1.42 -4.30
N ASN A 84 5.74 2.77 -4.33
CA ASN A 84 5.70 3.60 -3.13
C ASN A 84 4.30 3.60 -2.50
N HIS A 85 4.15 4.09 -1.27
CA HIS A 85 2.92 3.93 -0.48
C HIS A 85 2.43 5.25 0.17
N PRO A 86 2.04 6.28 -0.62
CA PRO A 86 1.71 7.60 -0.08
C PRO A 86 0.34 7.73 0.57
N PHE A 87 -0.69 6.99 0.13
CA PHE A 87 -2.07 7.17 0.58
C PHE A 87 -2.59 6.05 1.50
N GLY A 88 -1.92 4.90 1.55
CA GLY A 88 -2.35 3.75 2.34
C GLY A 88 -3.49 2.98 1.68
N ILE A 89 -4.73 3.12 2.15
CA ILE A 89 -5.87 2.39 1.57
C ILE A 89 -6.08 2.76 0.10
N GLY A 90 -5.90 4.05 -0.24
CA GLY A 90 -6.16 4.55 -1.58
C GLY A 90 -5.26 3.94 -2.66
N ASP A 91 -3.95 3.95 -2.46
CA ASP A 91 -3.01 3.33 -3.38
C ASP A 91 -3.06 1.80 -3.33
N GLY A 92 -3.43 1.23 -2.17
CA GLY A 92 -3.71 -0.20 -2.05
C GLY A 92 -4.83 -0.66 -2.99
N VAL A 93 -5.99 0.02 -2.98
CA VAL A 93 -7.11 -0.30 -3.88
C VAL A 93 -6.76 0.02 -5.33
N ALA A 94 -6.06 1.14 -5.57
CA ALA A 94 -5.65 1.57 -6.90
C ALA A 94 -4.73 0.56 -7.58
N ILE A 95 -3.70 0.06 -6.88
CA ILE A 95 -2.77 -0.92 -7.46
C ILE A 95 -3.44 -2.28 -7.71
N LEU A 96 -4.39 -2.68 -6.87
CA LEU A 96 -5.17 -3.89 -7.11
C LEU A 96 -6.08 -3.74 -8.33
N SER A 97 -6.69 -2.57 -8.52
CA SER A 97 -7.45 -2.25 -9.73
C SER A 97 -6.60 -2.28 -11.00
N LEU A 98 -5.32 -1.92 -10.90
CA LEU A 98 -4.38 -2.06 -12.02
C LEU A 98 -3.98 -3.53 -12.21
N ALA A 99 -3.68 -4.26 -11.15
CA ALA A 99 -3.32 -5.68 -11.24
C ALA A 99 -4.41 -6.53 -11.88
N GLU A 100 -5.70 -6.23 -11.66
CA GLU A 100 -6.83 -6.88 -12.34
C GLU A 100 -6.74 -6.82 -13.85
N GLN A 101 -6.23 -5.69 -14.38
CA GLN A 101 -6.16 -5.44 -15.83
C GLN A 101 -5.09 -6.27 -16.54
N ILE A 102 -4.16 -6.87 -15.81
CA ILE A 102 -3.13 -7.76 -16.37
C ILE A 102 -3.73 -9.10 -16.84
N GLY A 103 -4.90 -9.49 -16.32
CA GLY A 103 -5.55 -10.75 -16.68
C GLY A 103 -4.90 -11.99 -16.05
N ARG A 104 -4.03 -11.84 -15.05
CA ARG A 104 -3.41 -12.93 -14.27
C ARG A 104 -3.95 -12.94 -12.84
N PRO A 105 -3.94 -14.09 -12.15
CA PRO A 105 -4.15 -14.09 -10.70
C PRO A 105 -3.16 -13.14 -10.02
N PHE A 106 -3.58 -12.47 -8.96
CA PHE A 106 -2.71 -11.55 -8.23
C PHE A 106 -2.91 -11.64 -6.73
N ARG A 107 -1.87 -11.28 -5.98
CA ARG A 107 -1.86 -11.17 -4.52
C ARG A 107 -1.09 -9.91 -4.13
N VAL A 108 -1.53 -9.25 -3.07
CA VAL A 108 -0.83 -8.11 -2.48
C VAL A 108 -0.31 -8.46 -1.10
N MET A 109 0.91 -8.05 -0.82
CA MET A 109 1.48 -8.15 0.52
C MET A 109 0.92 -7.04 1.39
N ILE A 110 0.18 -7.40 2.43
CA ILE A 110 -0.47 -6.47 3.34
C ILE A 110 -0.14 -6.78 4.80
N ASN A 111 -0.37 -5.80 5.67
CA ASN A 111 -0.36 -6.05 7.10
C ASN A 111 -1.45 -7.07 7.47
N ALA A 112 -1.10 -8.10 8.26
CA ALA A 112 -2.01 -9.14 8.71
C ALA A 112 -3.28 -8.59 9.41
N GLU A 113 -3.20 -7.41 10.04
CA GLU A 113 -4.37 -6.75 10.63
C GLU A 113 -5.47 -6.38 9.62
N LEU A 114 -5.14 -6.26 8.33
CA LEU A 114 -6.11 -5.97 7.26
C LEU A 114 -6.92 -7.20 6.83
N LEU A 115 -6.57 -8.40 7.28
CA LEU A 115 -7.37 -9.62 7.07
C LEU A 115 -8.73 -9.62 7.79
N LYS A 116 -9.01 -8.62 8.61
CA LYS A 116 -10.37 -8.40 9.16
C LYS A 116 -11.43 -8.24 8.07
N ILE A 117 -11.03 -7.85 6.86
CA ILE A 117 -11.87 -7.78 5.67
C ILE A 117 -11.76 -9.14 4.96
N ARG A 118 -12.74 -10.03 5.17
CA ARG A 118 -12.75 -11.41 4.65
C ARG A 118 -12.52 -11.48 3.14
N GLU A 119 -13.09 -10.55 2.40
CA GLU A 119 -12.97 -10.50 0.94
C GLU A 119 -11.54 -10.27 0.48
N MET A 120 -10.68 -9.71 1.36
CA MET A 120 -9.26 -9.53 1.08
C MET A 120 -8.43 -10.81 1.23
N GLU A 121 -8.92 -11.84 1.90
CA GLU A 121 -8.19 -13.11 2.07
C GLU A 121 -7.75 -13.70 0.72
N ALA A 122 -8.67 -13.67 -0.25
CA ALA A 122 -8.40 -14.20 -1.60
C ALA A 122 -7.36 -13.40 -2.39
N TYR A 123 -7.03 -12.19 -1.98
CA TYR A 123 -6.12 -11.28 -2.67
C TYR A 123 -4.85 -10.95 -1.88
N SER A 124 -4.70 -11.51 -0.69
CA SER A 124 -3.68 -11.08 0.27
C SER A 124 -2.62 -12.13 0.56
N LEU A 125 -1.42 -11.64 0.82
CA LEU A 125 -0.31 -12.33 1.47
C LEU A 125 -0.02 -11.58 2.77
N PRO A 126 -0.53 -12.06 3.92
CA PRO A 126 -0.47 -11.32 5.17
C PRO A 126 0.93 -11.33 5.78
N VAL A 127 1.51 -10.17 6.01
CA VAL A 127 2.81 -9.99 6.68
C VAL A 127 2.58 -9.48 8.09
N ASP A 128 3.20 -10.12 9.05
CA ASP A 128 3.20 -9.68 10.44
C ASP A 128 4.45 -8.81 10.70
N PHE A 129 4.23 -7.55 11.04
CA PHE A 129 5.30 -6.59 11.33
C PHE A 129 5.75 -6.58 12.80
N SER A 130 5.20 -7.45 13.65
CA SER A 130 5.68 -7.60 15.02
C SER A 130 7.08 -8.25 15.05
N GLU A 131 7.87 -7.90 16.06
CA GLU A 131 9.24 -8.42 16.22
C GLU A 131 9.26 -9.71 17.06
N THR A 132 8.24 -10.56 16.91
CA THR A 132 8.12 -11.82 17.65
C THR A 132 8.71 -12.99 16.85
N ARG A 133 9.09 -14.06 17.54
CA ARG A 133 9.53 -15.32 16.87
C ARG A 133 8.42 -15.92 16.03
N GLU A 134 7.18 -15.77 16.46
CA GLU A 134 6.00 -16.23 15.73
C GLU A 134 5.80 -15.46 14.43
N ALA A 135 5.91 -14.12 14.48
CA ALA A 135 5.89 -13.29 13.27
C ALA A 135 6.98 -13.68 12.27
N LEU A 136 8.20 -13.94 12.74
CA LEU A 136 9.30 -14.40 11.87
C LEU A 136 8.96 -15.72 11.19
N LYS A 137 8.37 -16.69 11.92
CA LYS A 137 7.94 -17.98 11.37
C LYS A 137 6.82 -17.80 10.34
N ASN A 138 5.81 -16.99 10.68
CA ASN A 138 4.69 -16.69 9.79
C ASN A 138 5.16 -15.99 8.51
N ASN A 139 6.04 -15.00 8.62
CA ASN A 139 6.59 -14.28 7.48
C ASN A 139 7.45 -15.19 6.57
N LEU A 140 8.11 -16.21 7.13
CA LEU A 140 8.81 -17.21 6.33
C LEU A 140 7.81 -18.06 5.53
N ALA A 141 6.71 -18.50 6.13
CA ALA A 141 5.65 -19.23 5.44
C ALA A 141 5.02 -18.37 4.32
N VAL A 142 4.72 -17.10 4.58
CA VAL A 142 4.21 -16.15 3.58
C VAL A 142 5.20 -15.99 2.42
N ARG A 143 6.51 -15.97 2.70
CA ARG A 143 7.52 -15.91 1.64
C ARG A 143 7.53 -17.16 0.76
N HIS A 144 7.45 -18.33 1.34
CA HIS A 144 7.37 -19.58 0.58
C HIS A 144 6.12 -19.62 -0.29
N GLU A 145 4.99 -19.19 0.26
CA GLU A 145 3.72 -19.09 -0.48
C GLU A 145 3.83 -18.09 -1.63
N ALA A 146 4.40 -16.90 -1.41
CA ALA A 146 4.62 -15.91 -2.46
C ALA A 146 5.49 -16.46 -3.60
N LEU A 147 6.56 -17.19 -3.28
CA LEU A 147 7.43 -17.83 -4.27
C LEU A 147 6.70 -18.93 -5.06
N ARG A 148 5.89 -19.74 -4.38
CA ARG A 148 5.06 -20.75 -5.02
C ARG A 148 4.09 -20.12 -6.01
N LEU A 149 3.33 -19.12 -5.57
CA LEU A 149 2.35 -18.39 -6.39
C LEU A 149 2.99 -17.69 -7.60
N LEU A 150 4.16 -17.08 -7.42
CA LEU A 150 4.92 -16.48 -8.53
C LEU A 150 5.28 -17.51 -9.60
N LYS A 151 5.71 -18.71 -9.20
CA LYS A 151 6.02 -19.81 -10.13
C LYS A 151 4.78 -20.32 -10.87
N GLU A 152 3.61 -20.21 -10.26
CA GLU A 152 2.31 -20.56 -10.83
C GLU A 152 1.68 -19.45 -11.69
N GLY A 153 2.42 -18.36 -11.94
CA GLY A 153 1.97 -17.26 -12.79
C GLY A 153 1.13 -16.18 -12.07
N THR A 154 1.02 -16.26 -10.74
CA THR A 154 0.36 -15.21 -9.95
C THR A 154 1.25 -13.96 -9.88
N THR A 155 0.69 -12.78 -10.14
CA THR A 155 1.36 -11.49 -9.94
C THR A 155 1.39 -11.15 -8.45
N VAL A 156 2.55 -10.79 -7.93
CA VAL A 156 2.69 -10.35 -6.54
C VAL A 156 2.91 -8.84 -6.49
N VAL A 157 2.07 -8.14 -5.73
CA VAL A 157 2.15 -6.69 -5.50
C VAL A 157 2.80 -6.42 -4.16
N VAL A 158 3.78 -5.53 -4.13
CA VAL A 158 4.55 -5.21 -2.91
C VAL A 158 4.71 -3.71 -2.75
N PHE A 159 4.47 -3.25 -1.52
CA PHE A 159 4.88 -1.93 -1.03
C PHE A 159 6.10 -2.11 -0.11
N PRO A 160 7.33 -1.92 -0.61
CA PRO A 160 8.54 -2.35 0.10
C PRO A 160 8.78 -1.63 1.44
N ALA A 161 8.25 -0.43 1.59
CA ALA A 161 8.32 0.34 2.83
C ALA A 161 7.58 -0.36 4.00
N GLY A 162 6.59 -1.22 3.69
CA GLY A 162 5.78 -1.91 4.68
C GLY A 162 4.88 -0.99 5.52
N GLY A 163 4.76 0.27 5.14
CA GLY A 163 3.92 1.26 5.81
C GLY A 163 3.77 2.52 4.98
N VAL A 164 2.75 3.30 5.31
CA VAL A 164 2.39 4.52 4.57
C VAL A 164 3.45 5.60 4.75
N ALA A 165 3.80 6.27 3.65
CA ALA A 165 4.77 7.34 3.62
C ALA A 165 4.41 8.49 4.58
N THR A 166 5.41 9.05 5.23
CA THR A 166 5.24 10.13 6.21
C THR A 166 6.20 11.27 5.95
N ALA A 167 5.74 12.50 6.20
CA ALA A 167 6.60 13.66 6.09
C ALA A 167 7.43 13.87 7.37
N PRO A 168 8.73 14.14 7.27
CA PRO A 168 9.60 14.44 8.42
C PRO A 168 9.21 15.75 9.11
N SER A 169 8.52 16.64 8.40
CA SER A 169 7.98 17.91 8.95
C SER A 169 6.50 18.07 8.59
N ALA A 170 5.75 18.91 9.33
CA ALA A 170 4.32 19.15 9.09
C ALA A 170 4.02 19.69 7.68
N PHE A 171 5.00 20.33 7.05
CA PHE A 171 4.89 20.94 5.73
C PHE A 171 5.83 20.31 4.70
N GLY A 172 6.54 19.23 5.09
CA GLY A 172 7.46 18.51 4.21
C GLY A 172 6.76 17.59 3.22
N ARG A 173 7.51 17.13 2.22
CA ARG A 173 7.07 16.03 1.35
C ARG A 173 7.11 14.73 2.13
N ALA A 174 6.11 13.88 1.88
CA ALA A 174 6.10 12.54 2.43
C ALA A 174 7.22 11.69 1.79
N VAL A 175 7.86 10.90 2.61
CA VAL A 175 8.92 9.98 2.20
C VAL A 175 8.52 8.59 2.67
N ASP A 176 8.74 7.59 1.83
CA ASP A 176 8.57 6.19 2.22
C ASP A 176 9.45 5.86 3.42
N LEU A 177 8.97 4.99 4.27
CA LEU A 177 9.82 4.36 5.28
C LEU A 177 10.96 3.60 4.59
N PRO A 178 12.08 3.34 5.28
CA PRO A 178 13.16 2.54 4.72
C PRO A 178 12.64 1.20 4.16
N TRP A 179 12.94 0.94 2.90
CA TRP A 179 12.48 -0.26 2.21
C TRP A 179 13.06 -1.52 2.86
N LYS A 180 12.24 -2.52 3.03
CA LYS A 180 12.62 -3.81 3.62
C LYS A 180 13.28 -4.71 2.58
N MET A 181 14.17 -5.59 3.02
CA MET A 181 14.93 -6.51 2.14
C MET A 181 14.07 -7.61 1.49
N PHE A 182 12.87 -7.82 2.00
CA PHE A 182 12.00 -8.90 1.54
C PHE A 182 11.69 -8.84 0.04
N PRO A 183 11.29 -7.69 -0.55
CA PRO A 183 11.01 -7.61 -1.99
C PRO A 183 12.21 -7.98 -2.86
N ALA A 184 13.41 -7.52 -2.52
CA ALA A 184 14.62 -7.88 -3.26
C ALA A 184 14.89 -9.40 -3.22
N ARG A 185 14.69 -10.03 -2.05
CA ARG A 185 14.78 -11.49 -1.91
C ARG A 185 13.76 -12.20 -2.79
N LEU A 186 12.52 -11.74 -2.78
CA LEU A 186 11.44 -12.34 -3.56
C LEU A 186 11.75 -12.28 -5.07
N VAL A 187 12.13 -11.10 -5.56
CA VAL A 187 12.50 -10.88 -6.97
C VAL A 187 13.69 -11.75 -7.37
N GLN A 188 14.73 -11.81 -6.55
CA GLN A 188 15.93 -12.61 -6.82
C GLN A 188 15.64 -14.11 -6.85
N GLU A 189 14.92 -14.63 -5.85
CA GLU A 189 14.65 -16.06 -5.73
C GLU A 189 13.67 -16.55 -6.80
N ALA A 190 12.68 -15.74 -7.16
CA ALA A 190 11.74 -16.06 -8.22
C ALA A 190 12.27 -15.74 -9.62
N ARG A 191 13.39 -15.03 -9.75
CA ARG A 191 13.88 -14.45 -11.02
C ARG A 191 12.77 -13.66 -11.73
N ALA A 192 12.03 -12.86 -10.94
CA ALA A 192 10.82 -12.20 -11.40
C ALA A 192 11.13 -10.99 -12.28
N THR A 193 10.29 -10.76 -13.30
CA THR A 193 10.16 -9.46 -13.94
C THR A 193 9.52 -8.48 -12.96
N VAL A 194 9.98 -7.23 -12.94
CA VAL A 194 9.46 -6.20 -12.05
C VAL A 194 8.83 -5.07 -12.84
N ILE A 195 7.63 -4.64 -12.44
CA ILE A 195 7.01 -3.41 -12.92
C ILE A 195 7.09 -2.38 -11.79
N PRO A 196 7.88 -1.31 -11.93
CA PRO A 196 7.90 -0.22 -10.99
C PRO A 196 6.70 0.70 -11.21
N MET A 197 6.04 1.10 -10.12
CA MET A 197 4.96 2.08 -10.13
C MET A 197 5.20 3.18 -9.10
N HIS A 198 4.82 4.40 -9.44
CA HIS A 198 4.90 5.53 -8.53
C HIS A 198 3.55 6.22 -8.41
N PHE A 199 3.02 6.27 -7.19
CA PHE A 199 1.84 7.04 -6.83
C PHE A 199 2.25 8.47 -6.48
N ALA A 200 1.76 9.45 -7.23
CA ALA A 200 2.05 10.85 -7.00
C ALA A 200 1.10 11.44 -5.94
N GLY A 201 1.67 12.19 -5.00
CA GLY A 201 0.92 12.85 -3.94
C GLY A 201 1.24 12.34 -2.54
N GLN A 202 0.43 12.76 -1.58
CA GLN A 202 0.61 12.39 -0.16
C GLN A 202 -0.68 12.64 0.63
N ASN A 203 -0.78 12.03 1.80
CA ASN A 203 -1.84 12.27 2.77
C ASN A 203 -1.82 13.72 3.30
N GLY A 204 -2.90 14.13 3.96
CA GLY A 204 -3.04 15.45 4.52
C GLY A 204 -2.09 15.74 5.69
N ARG A 205 -1.84 17.01 5.96
CA ARG A 205 -0.93 17.49 7.02
C ARG A 205 -1.22 16.87 8.39
N LEU A 206 -2.50 16.71 8.75
CA LEU A 206 -2.90 16.12 10.03
C LEU A 206 -2.39 14.68 10.17
N PHE A 207 -2.47 13.89 9.09
CA PHE A 207 -1.93 12.53 9.08
C PHE A 207 -0.42 12.55 9.35
N HIS A 208 0.32 13.45 8.71
CA HIS A 208 1.77 13.55 8.90
C HIS A 208 2.15 14.03 10.30
N ILE A 209 1.43 14.99 10.87
CA ILE A 209 1.66 15.48 12.24
C ILE A 209 1.51 14.33 13.25
N VAL A 210 0.43 13.55 13.13
CA VAL A 210 0.15 12.44 14.05
C VAL A 210 1.07 11.24 13.80
N SER A 211 1.52 11.07 12.58
CA SER A 211 2.41 9.95 12.18
C SER A 211 3.87 10.16 12.56
N ARG A 212 4.23 11.34 13.08
CA ARG A 212 5.61 11.60 13.50
C ARG A 212 5.99 10.67 14.64
N PRO A 213 7.17 10.05 14.57
CA PRO A 213 7.72 9.37 15.73
C PRO A 213 7.91 10.44 16.82
N MET A 214 7.17 10.33 17.91
CA MET A 214 7.35 11.19 19.09
C MET A 214 8.65 10.83 19.83
N GLY A 215 9.73 10.59 19.10
CA GLY A 215 11.06 10.30 19.61
C GLY A 215 11.78 11.49 20.24
N LEU A 216 11.12 12.66 20.27
CA LEU A 216 11.67 13.87 20.92
C LEU A 216 11.29 14.02 22.40
N LEU A 217 10.44 13.12 22.93
CA LEU A 217 10.21 13.08 24.38
C LEU A 217 11.19 12.07 24.98
N GLU A 218 12.27 12.58 25.55
CA GLU A 218 13.09 11.88 26.56
C GLU A 218 12.17 11.57 27.74
N SER A 219 11.45 10.46 27.69
CA SER A 219 10.56 10.06 28.75
C SER A 219 10.63 8.55 28.97
N ASP A 220 10.41 8.18 30.21
CA ASP A 220 10.39 6.84 30.79
C ASP A 220 9.77 5.80 29.84
N GLY A 221 10.37 4.62 29.69
CA GLY A 221 10.00 3.61 28.71
C GLY A 221 8.53 3.17 28.69
N ARG A 222 7.79 3.37 29.80
CA ARG A 222 6.34 3.13 29.90
C ARG A 222 5.53 4.20 29.18
N LEU A 223 5.91 5.48 29.33
CA LEU A 223 5.24 6.60 28.68
C LEU A 223 5.50 6.56 27.16
N LYS A 224 6.71 6.19 26.75
CA LYS A 224 7.07 6.00 25.34
C LYS A 224 6.25 4.90 24.65
N ARG A 225 5.99 3.77 25.32
CA ARG A 225 5.08 2.71 24.82
C ARG A 225 3.63 3.17 24.75
N PHE A 226 3.14 3.87 25.77
CA PHE A 226 1.78 4.37 25.79
C PHE A 226 1.52 5.38 24.68
N VAL A 227 2.41 6.35 24.53
CA VAL A 227 2.34 7.38 23.50
C VAL A 227 2.51 6.78 22.11
N GLY A 228 3.43 5.82 21.93
CA GLY A 228 3.60 5.09 20.68
C GLY A 228 2.35 4.33 20.24
N ASN A 229 1.70 3.63 21.17
CA ASN A 229 0.46 2.90 20.91
C ASN A 229 -0.72 3.84 20.59
N VAL A 230 -0.81 5.00 21.23
CA VAL A 230 -1.84 6.01 20.95
C VAL A 230 -1.61 6.61 19.57
N SER A 231 -0.36 6.97 19.24
CA SER A 231 0.00 7.51 17.94
C SER A 231 -0.30 6.54 16.81
N LEU A 232 0.06 5.26 16.95
CA LEU A 232 -0.22 4.23 15.96
C LEU A 232 -1.72 4.07 15.72
N THR A 233 -2.51 4.01 16.79
CA THR A 233 -3.96 3.86 16.70
C THR A 233 -4.60 5.08 16.05
N LEU A 234 -4.16 6.28 16.41
CA LEU A 234 -4.67 7.53 15.85
C LEU A 234 -4.29 7.66 14.37
N ARG A 235 -3.06 7.28 14.02
CA ARG A 235 -2.61 7.21 12.63
C ARG A 235 -3.50 6.30 11.79
N THR A 236 -3.84 5.13 12.32
CA THR A 236 -4.68 4.16 11.61
C THR A 236 -6.11 4.68 11.44
N ALA A 237 -6.69 5.31 12.48
CA ALA A 237 -8.02 5.94 12.37
C ALA A 237 -8.03 7.10 11.36
N LEU A 238 -6.93 7.84 11.24
CA LEU A 238 -6.79 8.90 10.25
C LEU A 238 -6.69 8.38 8.82
N LEU A 239 -6.24 7.14 8.58
CA LEU A 239 -6.23 6.55 7.25
C LEU A 239 -7.63 6.46 6.64
N ILE A 240 -8.66 6.17 7.44
CA ILE A 240 -10.06 6.18 6.97
C ILE A 240 -10.45 7.59 6.52
N ARG A 241 -10.07 8.62 7.28
CA ARG A 241 -10.33 10.00 6.93
C ARG A 241 -9.58 10.42 5.66
N GLU A 242 -8.33 10.05 5.53
CA GLU A 242 -7.54 10.34 4.33
C GLU A 242 -8.12 9.62 3.12
N PHE A 243 -8.54 8.36 3.27
CA PHE A 243 -9.25 7.63 2.23
C PHE A 243 -10.56 8.33 1.82
N ALA A 244 -11.34 8.80 2.80
CA ALA A 244 -12.55 9.57 2.54
C ALA A 244 -12.30 10.87 1.75
N ARG A 245 -11.13 11.49 1.94
CA ARG A 245 -10.74 12.72 1.22
C ARG A 245 -10.36 12.48 -0.24
N LEU A 246 -10.17 11.22 -0.64
CA LEU A 246 -9.92 10.87 -2.04
C LEU A 246 -11.19 10.88 -2.89
N SER A 247 -12.40 10.84 -2.27
CA SER A 247 -13.67 10.93 -3.01
C SER A 247 -13.72 12.20 -3.85
N GLY A 248 -14.11 12.09 -5.10
CA GLY A 248 -14.10 13.16 -6.09
C GLY A 248 -12.71 13.55 -6.59
N ARG A 249 -11.69 12.77 -6.30
CA ARG A 249 -10.30 13.05 -6.69
C ARG A 249 -9.74 12.03 -7.65
N GLN A 250 -8.67 12.45 -8.33
CA GLN A 250 -7.89 11.60 -9.20
C GLN A 250 -6.59 11.21 -8.52
N ILE A 251 -6.29 9.90 -8.49
CA ILE A 251 -4.97 9.37 -8.11
C ILE A 251 -4.14 9.24 -9.39
N VAL A 252 -2.97 9.84 -9.38
CA VAL A 252 -2.01 9.74 -10.50
C VAL A 252 -1.04 8.60 -10.22
N VAL A 253 -0.96 7.67 -11.15
CA VAL A 253 -0.04 6.53 -11.10
C VAL A 253 0.88 6.59 -12.31
N ARG A 254 2.17 6.64 -12.08
CA ARG A 254 3.19 6.56 -13.14
C ARG A 254 3.72 5.14 -13.20
N VAL A 255 3.65 4.55 -14.37
CA VAL A 255 4.04 3.15 -14.60
C VAL A 255 5.30 3.11 -15.43
N GLY A 256 6.34 2.46 -14.91
CA GLY A 256 7.57 2.21 -15.66
C GLY A 256 7.47 0.96 -16.54
N SER A 257 8.37 0.85 -17.49
CA SER A 257 8.49 -0.35 -18.33
C SER A 257 8.84 -1.58 -17.48
N PRO A 258 8.34 -2.77 -17.84
CA PRO A 258 8.72 -4.01 -17.20
C PRO A 258 10.25 -4.22 -17.27
N ILE A 259 10.86 -4.56 -16.16
CA ILE A 259 12.29 -4.83 -16.03
C ILE A 259 12.47 -6.34 -15.92
N ALA A 260 12.96 -6.97 -16.97
CA ALA A 260 13.20 -8.41 -16.99
C ALA A 260 14.32 -8.78 -16.00
N TRP A 261 14.23 -9.99 -15.44
CA TRP A 261 15.24 -10.49 -14.50
C TRP A 261 16.67 -10.38 -15.04
N ASN A 262 16.89 -10.69 -16.31
CA ASN A 262 18.23 -10.65 -16.92
C ASN A 262 18.91 -9.27 -16.81
N ALA A 263 18.13 -8.18 -16.82
CA ALA A 263 18.65 -6.82 -16.62
C ALA A 263 19.05 -6.55 -15.15
N MET A 264 18.48 -7.30 -14.20
CA MET A 264 18.74 -7.17 -12.77
C MET A 264 19.72 -8.23 -12.24
N ALA A 265 19.92 -9.32 -12.97
CA ALA A 265 20.77 -10.44 -12.55
C ALA A 265 22.22 -10.04 -12.20
N PRO A 266 22.86 -9.04 -12.86
CA PRO A 266 24.19 -8.58 -12.47
C PRO A 266 24.24 -7.94 -11.08
N LEU A 267 23.10 -7.52 -10.51
CA LEU A 267 22.99 -6.99 -9.16
C LEU A 267 22.93 -8.16 -8.15
N ALA A 268 24.06 -8.85 -7.97
CA ALA A 268 24.14 -10.06 -7.14
C ALA A 268 23.83 -9.79 -5.66
N ASP A 269 24.15 -8.59 -5.17
CA ASP A 269 23.83 -8.17 -3.81
C ASP A 269 22.39 -7.68 -3.68
N ARG A 270 21.69 -8.22 -2.67
CA ARG A 270 20.27 -7.88 -2.40
C ARG A 270 20.06 -6.43 -2.03
N LYS A 271 21.05 -5.79 -1.39
CA LYS A 271 20.97 -4.37 -1.04
C LYS A 271 21.11 -3.49 -2.28
N ALA A 272 22.00 -3.87 -3.20
CA ALA A 272 22.15 -3.21 -4.50
C ALA A 272 20.85 -3.36 -5.34
N LEU A 273 20.27 -4.57 -5.38
CA LEU A 273 19.00 -4.82 -6.06
C LEU A 273 17.86 -3.97 -5.44
N LEU A 274 17.77 -3.91 -4.11
CA LEU A 274 16.77 -3.09 -3.44
C LEU A 274 16.94 -1.60 -3.77
N GLY A 275 18.17 -1.09 -3.74
CA GLY A 275 18.51 0.28 -4.13
C GLY A 275 18.11 0.59 -5.57
N PHE A 276 18.40 -0.33 -6.50
CA PHE A 276 18.00 -0.22 -7.89
C PHE A 276 16.47 -0.15 -8.04
N LEU A 277 15.72 -1.04 -7.40
CA LEU A 277 14.25 -1.03 -7.45
C LEU A 277 13.68 0.29 -6.89
N HIS A 278 14.24 0.76 -5.77
CA HIS A 278 13.86 2.04 -5.19
C HIS A 278 14.09 3.20 -6.17
N GLU A 279 15.28 3.27 -6.76
CA GLU A 279 15.61 4.28 -7.74
C GLU A 279 14.65 4.26 -8.94
N ARG A 280 14.33 3.05 -9.46
CA ARG A 280 13.40 2.91 -10.59
C ARG A 280 11.99 3.40 -10.28
N VAL A 281 11.48 3.16 -9.07
CA VAL A 281 10.17 3.68 -8.65
C VAL A 281 10.19 5.19 -8.51
N PHE A 282 11.20 5.77 -7.85
CA PHE A 282 11.25 7.21 -7.60
C PHE A 282 11.75 8.03 -8.80
N ALA A 283 12.42 7.41 -9.78
CA ALA A 283 12.75 8.07 -11.05
C ALA A 283 11.49 8.41 -11.87
N LEU A 284 10.38 7.69 -11.67
CA LEU A 284 9.11 7.99 -12.30
C LEU A 284 8.52 9.34 -11.84
N ASP A 285 8.83 9.78 -10.60
CA ASP A 285 8.38 11.08 -10.10
C ASP A 285 9.11 12.25 -10.79
N LYS A 286 10.40 12.08 -11.08
CA LYS A 286 11.24 13.10 -11.73
C LYS A 286 10.96 13.31 -13.21
N GLY A 287 10.23 12.43 -13.86
CA GLY A 287 9.91 12.52 -15.29
C GLY A 287 9.03 13.71 -15.67
N ASP A 288 8.25 14.22 -14.73
CA ASP A 288 7.33 15.34 -14.95
C ASP A 288 8.04 16.71 -14.90
N GLU A 289 9.15 16.82 -14.15
CA GLU A 289 9.95 18.07 -14.08
C GLU A 289 10.67 18.37 -15.39
N ARG A 290 11.01 17.34 -16.20
CA ARG A 290 11.65 17.52 -17.52
C ARG A 290 10.64 17.82 -18.65
N GLY A 291 9.37 17.54 -18.41
CA GLY A 291 8.28 17.88 -19.34
C GLY A 291 7.81 19.33 -19.24
N ALA A 292 7.94 19.94 -18.06
CA ALA A 292 7.54 21.32 -17.81
C ALA A 292 8.57 22.36 -18.30
N GLU A 293 9.81 21.96 -18.57
CA GLU A 293 10.88 22.84 -19.08
C GLU A 293 11.00 22.90 -20.62
N ARG A 294 10.06 22.33 -21.38
CA ARG A 294 10.05 22.56 -22.82
C ARG A 294 9.45 23.94 -23.09
N PRO A 295 10.26 24.93 -23.51
CA PRO A 295 9.74 26.22 -23.96
C PRO A 295 8.85 25.95 -25.17
N GLN A 296 7.66 26.51 -25.16
CA GLN A 296 6.89 26.71 -26.39
C GLN A 296 7.77 27.54 -27.31
N ALA A 297 8.41 26.90 -28.27
CA ALA A 297 9.07 27.59 -29.35
C ALA A 297 7.97 28.23 -30.21
N ALA A 298 8.12 29.51 -30.44
CA ALA A 298 7.28 30.44 -31.17
C ALA A 298 6.94 29.98 -32.62
#